data_dcb5feb6ee5c1bf402a189bde0e137e7
#
_entry.id   dcb5feb6ee5c1bf402a189bde0e137e7
#
_cell.length_a   1.000
_cell.length_b   1.000
_cell.length_c   1.000
_cell.angle_alpha   90.00
_cell.angle_beta   90.00
_cell.angle_gamma   90.00
#
_symmetry.space_group_name_H-M   'P 1'
#
loop_
_entity.id
_entity.type
_entity.pdbx_description
1 polymer ?
#
loop_
_entity_poly.entity_id
_entity_poly.type
_entity_poly.pdbx_seq_one_letter_code
_entity_poly.pdbx_strand_id
1 'polypeptide(L)'
;VQYPGLKVGATTGHITLDGTQFSADLGQLYKQLKANQFALNPIVHPANTGLTTICDFSGEVADTTQSFGDDKRLVATSFTAKFEAFEAANSRLKIDLFGTETTDWVFPSEFEELGQNQSTEKSKTGINDIAIVHIDGNNMGAHFRQCKTLEERSALSKRVATKTLESFKALVQWIIDKYDILDENLELSKNMLPIRPIIIGGDDITFICNARIAVQASHYLMQQLLSDKNSISISSCAGIAVIPTSYPFFRGYEMAEQLCDSAKSKMREYNAVHKVNESCWMDFAFLHGETAPTLEQFFANEYSSLTGNMHFGPYQVFNDNIEAEKDIFALSKLLECTCLLYTSDAADD
;
A
#
# COMPACT_ATOMS: atom_id res chain seq x y z
N VAL A 1 6.22 -10.92 -19.25
CA VAL A 1 7.44 -11.10 -18.46
C VAL A 1 7.83 -12.57 -18.61
N GLN A 2 8.95 -12.86 -19.27
CA GLN A 2 9.51 -14.21 -19.28
C GLN A 2 10.33 -14.39 -18.01
N TYR A 3 9.95 -15.33 -17.17
CA TYR A 3 10.80 -15.78 -16.08
C TYR A 3 11.83 -16.77 -16.66
N PRO A 4 13.16 -16.51 -16.56
CA PRO A 4 14.15 -17.46 -16.99
C PRO A 4 14.07 -18.72 -16.12
N GLY A 5 13.76 -19.85 -16.74
CA GLY A 5 13.69 -21.16 -16.08
C GLY A 5 12.33 -21.83 -16.08
N LEU A 6 11.20 -21.10 -16.21
CA LEU A 6 9.88 -21.72 -16.36
C LEU A 6 9.53 -21.86 -17.85
N LYS A 7 9.85 -23.01 -18.44
CA LYS A 7 9.38 -23.39 -19.78
C LYS A 7 7.92 -23.82 -19.84
N VAL A 8 7.23 -23.89 -18.73
CA VAL A 8 5.83 -24.34 -18.62
C VAL A 8 4.99 -23.17 -18.15
N GLY A 9 4.14 -22.65 -19.02
CA GLY A 9 3.08 -21.74 -18.65
C GLY A 9 3.22 -20.27 -19.05
N ALA A 10 4.22 -19.86 -19.84
CA ALA A 10 4.18 -18.54 -20.46
C ALA A 10 3.12 -18.48 -21.54
N THR A 11 1.99 -17.82 -21.26
CA THR A 11 0.99 -17.52 -22.28
C THR A 11 1.37 -16.26 -23.01
N THR A 12 1.33 -16.31 -24.34
CA THR A 12 1.56 -15.15 -25.20
C THR A 12 0.36 -14.93 -26.10
N GLY A 13 -0.04 -13.66 -26.28
CA GLY A 13 -0.96 -13.26 -27.31
C GLY A 13 -0.18 -12.67 -28.48
N HIS A 14 -0.54 -13.00 -29.70
CA HIS A 14 0.06 -12.47 -30.93
C HIS A 14 -1.04 -11.91 -31.82
N ILE A 15 -0.88 -10.68 -32.27
CA ILE A 15 -1.72 -10.07 -33.29
C ILE A 15 -0.83 -9.35 -34.30
N THR A 16 -1.31 -9.23 -35.53
CA THR A 16 -0.69 -8.37 -36.53
C THR A 16 -1.29 -6.98 -36.39
N LEU A 17 -0.46 -6.01 -36.05
CA LEU A 17 -0.86 -4.60 -35.92
C LEU A 17 -0.83 -3.95 -37.32
N ASP A 18 -1.94 -3.35 -37.71
CA ASP A 18 -1.98 -2.50 -38.90
C ASP A 18 -1.67 -1.02 -38.61
N GLY A 19 -1.53 -0.70 -37.30
CA GLY A 19 -1.16 0.63 -36.82
C GLY A 19 -2.29 1.66 -36.84
N THR A 20 -3.48 1.31 -37.34
CA THR A 20 -4.59 2.28 -37.49
C THR A 20 -5.61 2.19 -36.34
N GLN A 21 -5.61 1.10 -35.57
CA GLN A 21 -6.59 0.82 -34.50
C GLN A 21 -5.93 0.31 -33.22
N PHE A 22 -4.86 0.94 -32.76
CA PHE A 22 -4.05 0.52 -31.61
C PHE A 22 -4.87 0.07 -30.40
N SER A 23 -5.93 0.81 -30.03
CA SER A 23 -6.77 0.48 -28.87
C SER A 23 -7.59 -0.80 -29.07
N ALA A 24 -8.08 -1.04 -30.28
CA ALA A 24 -8.83 -2.25 -30.64
C ALA A 24 -7.90 -3.47 -30.70
N ASP A 25 -6.73 -3.31 -31.31
CA ASP A 25 -5.68 -4.32 -31.42
C ASP A 25 -5.20 -4.76 -30.04
N LEU A 26 -4.96 -3.80 -29.15
CA LEU A 26 -4.59 -4.08 -27.76
C LEU A 26 -5.70 -4.84 -27.02
N GLY A 27 -6.97 -4.46 -27.25
CA GLY A 27 -8.12 -5.17 -26.70
C GLY A 27 -8.21 -6.62 -27.17
N GLN A 28 -7.92 -6.89 -28.45
CA GLN A 28 -7.84 -8.25 -28.99
C GLN A 28 -6.68 -9.05 -28.39
N LEU A 29 -5.51 -8.41 -28.25
CA LEU A 29 -4.33 -9.02 -27.63
C LEU A 29 -4.63 -9.49 -26.20
N TYR A 30 -5.27 -8.65 -25.38
CA TYR A 30 -5.67 -9.03 -24.02
C TYR A 30 -6.72 -10.15 -24.00
N LYS A 31 -7.69 -10.15 -24.91
CA LYS A 31 -8.66 -11.25 -25.02
C LYS A 31 -7.98 -12.58 -25.35
N GLN A 32 -7.04 -12.54 -26.31
CA GLN A 32 -6.29 -13.74 -26.69
C GLN A 32 -5.37 -14.22 -25.57
N LEU A 33 -4.70 -13.30 -24.87
CA LEU A 33 -3.88 -13.65 -23.71
C LEU A 33 -4.70 -14.34 -22.61
N LYS A 34 -5.87 -13.78 -22.27
CA LYS A 34 -6.79 -14.40 -21.29
C LYS A 34 -7.28 -15.78 -21.76
N ALA A 35 -7.68 -15.91 -23.02
CA ALA A 35 -8.11 -17.19 -23.55
C ALA A 35 -7.00 -18.25 -23.46
N ASN A 36 -5.77 -17.88 -23.78
CA ASN A 36 -4.62 -18.76 -23.67
C ASN A 36 -4.29 -19.11 -22.20
N GLN A 37 -4.46 -18.16 -21.27
CA GLN A 37 -4.32 -18.43 -19.83
C GLN A 37 -5.36 -19.44 -19.31
N PHE A 38 -6.62 -19.34 -19.75
CA PHE A 38 -7.67 -20.31 -19.40
C PHE A 38 -7.43 -21.70 -20.00
N ALA A 39 -6.75 -21.79 -21.13
CA ALA A 39 -6.40 -23.06 -21.75
C ALA A 39 -5.26 -23.82 -21.04
N LEU A 40 -4.49 -23.12 -20.20
CA LEU A 40 -3.48 -23.74 -19.36
C LEU A 40 -4.14 -24.31 -18.10
N ASN A 41 -4.09 -25.62 -17.94
CA ASN A 41 -4.41 -26.21 -16.65
C ASN A 41 -3.41 -25.71 -15.61
N PRO A 42 -3.86 -25.10 -14.50
CA PRO A 42 -2.95 -24.74 -13.43
C PRO A 42 -2.28 -26.02 -12.93
N ILE A 43 -0.96 -26.01 -12.87
CA ILE A 43 -0.22 -27.07 -12.18
C ILE A 43 -0.52 -26.87 -10.69
N VAL A 44 -1.45 -27.65 -10.17
CA VAL A 44 -1.70 -27.69 -8.73
C VAL A 44 -0.56 -28.48 -8.13
N HIS A 45 0.40 -27.81 -7.53
CA HIS A 45 1.35 -28.48 -6.67
C HIS A 45 0.60 -29.02 -5.45
N PRO A 46 0.63 -30.33 -5.19
CA PRO A 46 0.01 -30.85 -3.99
C PRO A 46 0.67 -30.19 -2.78
N ALA A 47 -0.10 -29.54 -1.96
CA ALA A 47 0.38 -28.75 -0.83
C ALA A 47 1.17 -29.61 0.18
N ASN A 48 0.87 -30.91 0.28
CA ASN A 48 1.62 -31.85 1.13
C ASN A 48 1.28 -33.28 0.72
N THR A 49 2.29 -34.09 0.39
CA THR A 49 2.14 -35.49 0.05
C THR A 49 2.48 -36.43 1.20
N GLY A 50 2.75 -35.93 2.42
CA GLY A 50 3.28 -36.68 3.53
C GLY A 50 4.79 -36.98 3.44
N LEU A 51 5.40 -36.70 2.30
CA LEU A 51 6.85 -36.79 2.06
C LEU A 51 7.54 -35.43 1.94
N THR A 52 6.76 -34.35 1.96
CA THR A 52 7.22 -32.98 1.81
C THR A 52 6.89 -32.18 3.08
N THR A 53 7.73 -31.21 3.40
CA THR A 53 7.50 -30.21 4.44
C THR A 53 7.09 -28.89 3.79
N ILE A 54 6.27 -28.11 4.47
CA ILE A 54 5.87 -26.77 4.05
C ILE A 54 6.91 -25.78 4.59
N CYS A 55 7.30 -24.83 3.76
CA CYS A 55 8.11 -23.69 4.17
C CYS A 55 7.31 -22.78 5.10
N ASP A 56 7.79 -22.59 6.32
CA ASP A 56 7.12 -21.77 7.34
C ASP A 56 6.95 -20.30 6.92
N PHE A 57 7.80 -19.82 6.00
CA PHE A 57 7.82 -18.43 5.55
C PHE A 57 6.91 -18.15 4.35
N SER A 58 6.77 -19.11 3.43
CA SER A 58 6.04 -18.88 2.17
C SER A 58 4.76 -19.73 2.03
N GLY A 59 4.58 -20.75 2.88
CA GLY A 59 3.50 -21.72 2.73
C GLY A 59 3.64 -22.66 1.52
N GLU A 60 4.72 -22.52 0.74
CA GLU A 60 5.03 -23.41 -0.39
C GLU A 60 5.75 -24.67 0.07
N VAL A 61 5.85 -25.67 -0.80
CA VAL A 61 6.64 -26.89 -0.50
C VAL A 61 8.11 -26.51 -0.35
N ALA A 62 8.72 -26.92 0.75
CA ALA A 62 10.16 -26.74 0.99
C ALA A 62 10.95 -27.71 0.12
N ASP A 63 11.86 -27.20 -0.68
CA ASP A 63 12.68 -27.92 -1.65
C ASP A 63 14.19 -27.64 -1.50
N THR A 64 14.55 -26.74 -0.57
CA THR A 64 15.93 -26.39 -0.29
C THR A 64 16.15 -26.12 1.20
N THR A 65 17.38 -25.79 1.59
CA THR A 65 17.73 -25.41 2.97
C THR A 65 18.35 -24.02 2.99
N GLN A 66 17.95 -23.20 3.97
CA GLN A 66 18.52 -21.89 4.25
C GLN A 66 19.13 -21.87 5.65
N SER A 67 20.31 -21.26 5.80
CA SER A 67 20.94 -21.05 7.10
C SER A 67 20.52 -19.71 7.69
N PHE A 68 20.14 -19.72 8.98
CA PHE A 68 19.83 -18.57 9.79
C PHE A 68 20.75 -18.59 11.01
N GLY A 69 21.95 -17.98 10.89
CA GLY A 69 23.01 -18.18 11.88
C GLY A 69 23.42 -19.64 11.92
N ASP A 70 23.33 -20.25 13.11
CA ASP A 70 23.65 -21.66 13.34
C ASP A 70 22.52 -22.64 12.97
N ASP A 71 21.31 -22.13 12.80
CA ASP A 71 20.14 -22.94 12.45
C ASP A 71 20.03 -23.15 10.94
N LYS A 72 19.65 -24.38 10.53
CA LYS A 72 19.28 -24.70 9.15
C LYS A 72 17.80 -25.08 9.11
N ARG A 73 17.06 -24.41 8.22
CA ARG A 73 15.64 -24.67 8.01
C ARG A 73 15.36 -25.11 6.59
N LEU A 74 14.36 -25.97 6.44
CA LEU A 74 13.82 -26.34 5.15
C LEU A 74 12.92 -25.20 4.65
N VAL A 75 13.22 -24.68 3.46
CA VAL A 75 12.53 -23.55 2.87
C VAL A 75 12.25 -23.79 1.39
N ALA A 76 11.34 -23.00 0.83
CA ALA A 76 11.10 -22.99 -0.62
C ALA A 76 12.20 -22.20 -1.34
N THR A 77 12.59 -22.61 -2.54
CA THR A 77 13.54 -21.89 -3.40
C THR A 77 13.11 -20.44 -3.66
N SER A 78 11.81 -20.18 -3.76
CA SER A 78 11.27 -18.82 -3.90
C SER A 78 11.61 -17.92 -2.70
N PHE A 79 11.59 -18.47 -1.48
CA PHE A 79 12.00 -17.78 -0.27
C PHE A 79 13.50 -17.49 -0.27
N THR A 80 14.33 -18.52 -0.56
CA THR A 80 15.78 -18.36 -0.63
C THR A 80 16.18 -17.24 -1.61
N ALA A 81 15.60 -17.24 -2.80
CA ALA A 81 15.89 -16.22 -3.81
C ALA A 81 15.54 -14.80 -3.33
N LYS A 82 14.43 -14.62 -2.59
CA LYS A 82 14.07 -13.33 -1.99
C LYS A 82 15.01 -12.94 -0.85
N PHE A 83 15.36 -13.90 0.00
CA PHE A 83 16.27 -13.70 1.11
C PHE A 83 17.67 -13.26 0.65
N GLU A 84 18.23 -13.92 -0.36
CA GLU A 84 19.53 -13.57 -0.95
C GLU A 84 19.51 -12.21 -1.67
N ALA A 85 18.36 -11.80 -2.22
CA ALA A 85 18.21 -10.51 -2.89
C ALA A 85 18.01 -9.32 -1.92
N PHE A 86 17.82 -9.56 -0.62
CA PHE A 86 17.42 -8.53 0.35
C PHE A 86 18.39 -7.36 0.43
N GLU A 87 19.71 -7.61 0.57
CA GLU A 87 20.72 -6.56 0.65
C GLU A 87 20.78 -5.71 -0.63
N ALA A 88 20.76 -6.38 -1.79
CA ALA A 88 20.75 -5.68 -3.08
C ALA A 88 19.48 -4.84 -3.27
N ALA A 89 18.33 -5.33 -2.78
CA ALA A 89 17.07 -4.60 -2.80
C ALA A 89 17.11 -3.36 -1.89
N ASN A 90 17.71 -3.47 -0.70
CA ASN A 90 17.87 -2.32 0.20
C ASN A 90 18.83 -1.27 -0.38
N SER A 91 19.96 -1.68 -0.97
CA SER A 91 20.87 -0.78 -1.68
C SER A 91 20.15 -0.06 -2.82
N ARG A 92 19.37 -0.78 -3.61
CA ARG A 92 18.56 -0.22 -4.69
C ARG A 92 17.52 0.78 -4.18
N LEU A 93 16.83 0.45 -3.08
CA LEU A 93 15.87 1.35 -2.46
C LEU A 93 16.51 2.66 -2.01
N LYS A 94 17.71 2.60 -1.40
CA LYS A 94 18.48 3.80 -1.02
C LYS A 94 18.84 4.65 -2.23
N ILE A 95 19.33 4.05 -3.31
CA ILE A 95 19.65 4.75 -4.56
C ILE A 95 18.39 5.41 -5.12
N ASP A 96 17.29 4.69 -5.21
CA ASP A 96 16.05 5.18 -5.81
C ASP A 96 15.47 6.36 -5.00
N LEU A 97 15.57 6.37 -3.66
CA LEU A 97 14.98 7.40 -2.80
C LEU A 97 15.95 8.54 -2.44
N PHE A 98 17.23 8.26 -2.24
CA PHE A 98 18.22 9.26 -1.82
C PHE A 98 19.23 9.63 -2.92
N GLY A 99 19.26 8.91 -4.03
CA GLY A 99 20.26 9.07 -5.10
C GLY A 99 21.64 8.49 -4.74
N THR A 100 21.79 7.84 -3.58
CA THR A 100 23.04 7.26 -3.10
C THR A 100 22.80 6.06 -2.18
N GLU A 101 23.72 5.11 -2.17
CA GLU A 101 23.73 4.02 -1.19
C GLU A 101 24.27 4.46 0.18
N THR A 102 25.11 5.51 0.21
CA THR A 102 25.84 5.95 1.40
C THR A 102 25.07 7.00 2.19
N THR A 103 23.81 6.70 2.52
CA THR A 103 23.01 7.52 3.42
C THR A 103 23.08 6.95 4.84
N ASP A 104 23.04 7.84 5.85
CA ASP A 104 22.93 7.42 7.25
C ASP A 104 21.53 6.94 7.63
N TRP A 105 20.52 7.24 6.80
CA TRP A 105 19.16 6.81 7.02
C TRP A 105 18.96 5.33 6.74
N VAL A 106 18.20 4.67 7.61
CA VAL A 106 17.93 3.24 7.56
C VAL A 106 16.44 2.99 7.47
N PHE A 107 16.04 2.10 6.53
CA PHE A 107 14.69 1.58 6.50
C PHE A 107 14.57 0.35 7.40
N PRO A 108 13.50 0.24 8.21
CA PRO A 108 13.31 -0.92 9.08
C PRO A 108 13.25 -2.22 8.29
N SER A 109 13.86 -3.27 8.84
CA SER A 109 13.81 -4.63 8.32
C SER A 109 12.74 -5.47 9.04
N GLU A 110 12.51 -5.16 10.29
CA GLU A 110 11.53 -5.81 11.16
C GLU A 110 10.43 -4.80 11.54
N PHE A 111 9.24 -5.30 11.87
CA PHE A 111 8.11 -4.43 12.22
C PHE A 111 8.31 -3.67 13.52
N GLU A 112 9.03 -4.27 14.46
CA GLU A 112 9.39 -3.68 15.74
C GLU A 112 10.31 -2.45 15.60
N GLU A 113 11.04 -2.35 14.49
CA GLU A 113 11.92 -1.21 14.18
C GLU A 113 11.15 0.03 13.69
N LEU A 114 9.85 -0.10 13.40
CA LEU A 114 8.99 1.03 13.02
C LEU A 114 8.69 1.99 14.17
N GLY A 115 9.20 1.69 15.36
CA GLY A 115 9.04 2.49 16.56
C GLY A 115 7.87 2.02 17.43
N GLN A 116 7.93 2.43 18.70
CA GLN A 116 6.95 2.09 19.72
C GLN A 116 6.12 3.30 20.09
N ASN A 117 4.87 3.09 20.44
CA ASN A 117 4.06 4.10 21.08
C ASN A 117 4.39 4.09 22.58
N GLN A 118 4.96 5.15 23.12
CA GLN A 118 5.45 5.36 24.48
C GLN A 118 5.18 4.20 25.47
N SER A 119 6.24 3.48 25.83
CA SER A 119 6.20 2.56 26.96
C SER A 119 6.26 3.36 28.26
N THR A 120 5.37 3.13 29.19
CA THR A 120 5.58 3.59 30.56
C THR A 120 6.75 2.81 31.15
N GLU A 121 7.65 3.46 31.90
CA GLU A 121 8.88 2.89 32.49
C GLU A 121 8.69 1.53 33.25
N LYS A 122 7.45 1.14 33.53
CA LYS A 122 7.09 -0.11 34.23
C LYS A 122 6.68 -1.26 33.32
N SER A 123 6.48 -1.02 32.03
CA SER A 123 6.05 -2.04 31.08
C SER A 123 6.85 -1.88 29.79
N LYS A 124 7.71 -2.83 29.49
CA LYS A 124 8.36 -2.94 28.18
C LYS A 124 7.38 -3.33 27.07
N THR A 125 6.10 -3.46 27.38
CA THR A 125 5.01 -3.73 26.45
C THR A 125 4.37 -2.41 26.03
N GLY A 126 5.07 -1.64 25.20
CA GLY A 126 4.47 -0.53 24.45
C GLY A 126 3.49 -1.07 23.41
N ILE A 127 2.57 -0.23 22.97
CA ILE A 127 1.71 -0.53 21.80
C ILE A 127 2.56 -0.39 20.56
N ASN A 128 2.85 -1.51 19.90
CA ASN A 128 3.64 -1.58 18.67
C ASN A 128 2.71 -1.76 17.45
N ASP A 129 1.71 -0.91 17.33
CA ASP A 129 0.83 -0.95 16.16
C ASP A 129 1.54 -0.35 14.95
N ILE A 130 1.44 -1.07 13.86
CA ILE A 130 1.89 -0.63 12.54
C ILE A 130 0.68 -0.38 11.64
N ALA A 131 0.88 0.39 10.60
CA ALA A 131 -0.12 0.56 9.57
C ALA A 131 0.41 0.06 8.23
N ILE A 132 -0.41 -0.72 7.54
CA ILE A 132 -0.24 -1.04 6.13
C ILE A 132 -1.09 -0.06 5.35
N VAL A 133 -0.46 0.69 4.48
CA VAL A 133 -1.10 1.69 3.63
C VAL A 133 -1.05 1.23 2.19
N HIS A 134 -2.19 1.19 1.54
CA HIS A 134 -2.34 0.96 0.11
C HIS A 134 -2.98 2.17 -0.55
N ILE A 135 -2.31 2.76 -1.55
CA ILE A 135 -2.78 3.92 -2.30
C ILE A 135 -2.79 3.57 -3.78
N ASP A 136 -3.92 3.79 -4.44
CA ASP A 136 -4.08 3.48 -5.86
C ASP A 136 -4.68 4.68 -6.61
N GLY A 137 -4.12 4.96 -7.78
CA GLY A 137 -4.51 6.06 -8.65
C GLY A 137 -5.89 5.88 -9.25
N ASN A 138 -6.68 6.96 -9.25
CA ASN A 138 -8.03 6.94 -9.79
C ASN A 138 -8.01 6.99 -11.33
N ASN A 139 -8.90 6.23 -11.96
CA ASN A 139 -9.18 6.26 -13.39
C ASN A 139 -7.95 6.02 -14.33
N MET A 140 -6.83 5.51 -13.81
CA MET A 140 -5.61 5.31 -14.61
C MET A 140 -5.85 4.43 -15.83
N GLY A 141 -6.69 3.39 -15.70
CA GLY A 141 -7.11 2.59 -16.85
C GLY A 141 -7.79 3.39 -17.97
N ALA A 142 -8.55 4.45 -17.63
CA ALA A 142 -9.17 5.33 -18.62
C ALA A 142 -8.13 6.21 -19.30
N HIS A 143 -7.17 6.77 -18.55
CA HIS A 143 -6.06 7.54 -19.11
C HIS A 143 -5.23 6.71 -20.09
N PHE A 144 -4.90 5.48 -19.72
CA PHE A 144 -4.17 4.57 -20.64
C PHE A 144 -4.98 4.16 -21.88
N ARG A 145 -6.31 4.08 -21.80
CA ARG A 145 -7.16 3.80 -22.96
C ARG A 145 -7.24 4.96 -23.95
N GLN A 146 -6.99 6.19 -23.52
CA GLN A 146 -6.97 7.37 -24.38
C GLN A 146 -5.70 7.46 -25.24
N CYS A 147 -4.63 6.77 -24.87
CA CYS A 147 -3.41 6.71 -25.66
C CYS A 147 -3.67 6.03 -27.01
N LYS A 148 -3.26 6.67 -28.09
CA LYS A 148 -3.48 6.22 -29.47
C LYS A 148 -2.31 5.43 -30.02
N THR A 149 -1.12 5.58 -29.43
CA THR A 149 0.10 4.90 -29.86
C THR A 149 0.83 4.24 -28.69
N LEU A 150 1.76 3.34 -29.00
CA LEU A 150 2.61 2.70 -28.00
C LEU A 150 3.55 3.72 -27.34
N GLU A 151 4.03 4.70 -28.10
CA GLU A 151 4.89 5.78 -27.63
C GLU A 151 4.16 6.66 -26.62
N GLU A 152 2.93 7.07 -26.88
CA GLU A 152 2.09 7.82 -25.94
C GLU A 152 1.86 7.03 -24.65
N ARG A 153 1.55 5.74 -24.79
CA ARG A 153 1.34 4.86 -23.63
C ARG A 153 2.62 4.70 -22.80
N SER A 154 3.76 4.50 -23.44
CA SER A 154 5.07 4.41 -22.78
C SER A 154 5.44 5.73 -22.10
N ALA A 155 5.20 6.85 -22.75
CA ALA A 155 5.44 8.18 -22.19
C ALA A 155 4.55 8.45 -20.95
N LEU A 156 3.26 8.09 -21.02
CA LEU A 156 2.35 8.19 -19.87
C LEU A 156 2.83 7.31 -18.71
N SER A 157 3.16 6.05 -18.97
CA SER A 157 3.66 5.11 -17.95
C SER A 157 4.90 5.65 -17.26
N LYS A 158 5.86 6.19 -18.00
CA LYS A 158 7.07 6.80 -17.43
C LYS A 158 6.75 8.03 -16.58
N ARG A 159 5.85 8.90 -17.03
CA ARG A 159 5.44 10.09 -16.26
C ARG A 159 4.76 9.70 -14.96
N VAL A 160 3.87 8.70 -14.98
CA VAL A 160 3.19 8.18 -13.78
C VAL A 160 4.23 7.60 -12.81
N ALA A 161 5.12 6.71 -13.27
CA ALA A 161 6.15 6.12 -12.43
C ALA A 161 7.10 7.16 -11.82
N THR A 162 7.51 8.18 -12.61
CA THR A 162 8.35 9.27 -12.11
C THR A 162 7.62 10.09 -11.06
N LYS A 163 6.35 10.46 -11.31
CA LYS A 163 5.54 11.22 -10.36
C LYS A 163 5.37 10.48 -9.03
N THR A 164 5.09 9.19 -9.09
CA THR A 164 4.92 8.33 -7.92
C THR A 164 6.21 8.27 -7.10
N LEU A 165 7.35 8.02 -7.75
CA LEU A 165 8.65 7.97 -7.08
C LEU A 165 9.02 9.33 -6.45
N GLU A 166 8.88 10.43 -7.17
CA GLU A 166 9.18 11.77 -6.65
C GLU A 166 8.24 12.17 -5.51
N SER A 167 6.97 11.77 -5.56
CA SER A 167 6.02 11.99 -4.47
C SER A 167 6.42 11.20 -3.21
N PHE A 168 6.90 9.95 -3.38
CA PHE A 168 7.37 9.15 -2.25
C PHE A 168 8.69 9.69 -1.68
N LYS A 169 9.61 10.17 -2.51
CA LYS A 169 10.82 10.91 -2.05
C LYS A 169 10.46 12.11 -1.19
N ALA A 170 9.46 12.89 -1.63
CA ALA A 170 8.98 14.03 -0.86
C ALA A 170 8.40 13.61 0.50
N LEU A 171 7.70 12.48 0.57
CA LEU A 171 7.21 11.92 1.83
C LEU A 171 8.38 11.52 2.76
N VAL A 172 9.38 10.82 2.24
CA VAL A 172 10.56 10.45 3.03
C VAL A 172 11.29 11.70 3.55
N GLN A 173 11.47 12.72 2.71
CA GLN A 173 12.06 13.98 3.13
C GLN A 173 11.23 14.70 4.20
N TRP A 174 9.90 14.71 4.07
CA TRP A 174 9.00 15.27 5.07
C TRP A 174 9.11 14.56 6.43
N ILE A 175 9.32 13.23 6.44
CA ILE A 175 9.58 12.45 7.65
C ILE A 175 10.93 12.84 8.26
N ILE A 176 11.97 12.96 7.45
CA ILE A 176 13.31 13.36 7.87
C ILE A 176 13.30 14.76 8.48
N ASP A 177 12.61 15.71 7.87
CA ASP A 177 12.49 17.09 8.37
C ASP A 177 11.78 17.18 9.73
N LYS A 178 11.05 16.14 10.11
CA LYS A 178 10.32 16.03 11.39
C LYS A 178 10.90 14.97 12.33
N TYR A 179 12.09 14.44 12.00
CA TYR A 179 12.64 13.27 12.67
C TYR A 179 12.79 13.44 14.18
N ASP A 180 13.28 14.58 14.64
CA ASP A 180 13.48 14.84 16.08
C ASP A 180 12.17 14.73 16.87
N ILE A 181 11.08 15.27 16.33
CA ILE A 181 9.75 15.18 16.95
C ILE A 181 9.22 13.75 16.92
N LEU A 182 9.47 13.03 15.82
CA LEU A 182 9.05 11.64 15.69
C LEU A 182 9.83 10.72 16.60
N ASP A 183 11.15 10.93 16.75
CA ASP A 183 12.00 10.14 17.64
C ASP A 183 11.58 10.27 19.10
N GLU A 184 11.29 11.47 19.57
CA GLU A 184 10.78 11.71 20.94
C GLU A 184 9.46 10.96 21.22
N ASN A 185 8.62 10.78 20.20
CA ASN A 185 7.28 10.19 20.35
C ASN A 185 7.22 8.70 20.02
N LEU A 186 8.14 8.18 19.22
CA LEU A 186 8.10 6.82 18.67
C LEU A 186 9.26 5.94 19.15
N GLU A 187 10.17 6.47 19.98
CA GLU A 187 11.32 5.72 20.51
C GLU A 187 12.10 4.99 19.38
N LEU A 188 12.45 5.73 18.32
CA LEU A 188 13.12 5.18 17.15
C LEU A 188 14.59 4.83 17.46
N SER A 189 15.12 3.83 16.81
CA SER A 189 16.57 3.62 16.75
C SER A 189 17.23 4.72 15.93
N LYS A 190 18.48 5.04 16.24
CA LYS A 190 19.21 6.14 15.58
C LYS A 190 19.12 6.04 14.05
N ASN A 191 18.67 7.11 13.41
CA ASN A 191 18.50 7.24 11.96
C ASN A 191 17.54 6.20 11.33
N MET A 192 16.73 5.51 12.14
CA MET A 192 15.70 4.58 11.65
C MET A 192 14.47 5.36 11.23
N LEU A 193 14.05 5.19 9.99
CA LEU A 193 12.82 5.81 9.48
C LEU A 193 11.59 5.01 9.93
N PRO A 194 10.53 5.64 10.46
CA PRO A 194 9.30 4.95 10.87
C PRO A 194 8.41 4.58 9.68
N ILE A 195 9.00 4.31 8.53
CA ILE A 195 8.32 3.94 7.28
C ILE A 195 9.20 3.02 6.43
N ARG A 196 8.58 2.07 5.75
CA ARG A 196 9.22 1.24 4.72
C ARG A 196 8.31 1.10 3.51
N PRO A 197 8.74 1.49 2.31
CA PRO A 197 8.02 1.18 1.09
C PRO A 197 8.11 -0.31 0.76
N ILE A 198 7.00 -0.86 0.28
CA ILE A 198 6.89 -2.25 -0.19
C ILE A 198 6.69 -2.26 -1.70
N ILE A 199 5.80 -1.42 -2.21
CA ILE A 199 5.52 -1.26 -3.64
C ILE A 199 5.56 0.23 -3.97
N ILE A 200 6.36 0.60 -4.96
CA ILE A 200 6.32 1.90 -5.64
C ILE A 200 6.29 1.58 -7.13
N GLY A 201 5.11 1.43 -7.69
CA GLY A 201 4.98 0.92 -9.05
C GLY A 201 3.82 1.52 -9.83
N GLY A 202 4.13 2.39 -10.77
CA GLY A 202 3.07 3.06 -11.53
C GLY A 202 2.23 3.96 -10.63
N ASP A 203 0.95 3.71 -10.58
CA ASP A 203 -0.05 4.41 -9.75
C ASP A 203 -0.33 3.69 -8.42
N ASP A 204 0.27 2.52 -8.20
CA ASP A 204 0.10 1.68 -7.02
C ASP A 204 1.28 1.91 -6.04
N ILE A 205 0.94 2.28 -4.81
CA ILE A 205 1.89 2.50 -3.74
C ILE A 205 1.44 1.71 -2.51
N THR A 206 2.34 0.88 -1.99
CA THR A 206 2.13 0.22 -0.71
C THR A 206 3.33 0.48 0.19
N PHE A 207 3.08 0.91 1.41
CA PHE A 207 4.11 1.07 2.42
C PHE A 207 3.62 0.65 3.80
N ILE A 208 4.56 0.38 4.69
CA ILE A 208 4.30 0.13 6.10
C ILE A 208 4.90 1.30 6.88
N CYS A 209 4.23 1.73 7.92
CA CYS A 209 4.75 2.76 8.83
C CYS A 209 4.25 2.53 10.25
N ASN A 210 4.80 3.29 11.20
CA ASN A 210 4.21 3.37 12.53
C ASN A 210 2.76 3.87 12.43
N ALA A 211 1.84 3.25 13.16
CA ALA A 211 0.41 3.54 13.08
C ALA A 211 0.08 5.03 13.33
N ARG A 212 0.83 5.70 14.22
CA ARG A 212 0.58 7.10 14.59
C ARG A 212 0.80 8.10 13.46
N ILE A 213 1.63 7.76 12.47
CA ILE A 213 1.90 8.67 11.34
C ILE A 213 1.11 8.32 10.08
N ALA A 214 0.40 7.18 10.06
CA ALA A 214 -0.18 6.59 8.87
C ALA A 214 -1.13 7.54 8.11
N VAL A 215 -2.09 8.13 8.81
CA VAL A 215 -3.07 9.05 8.20
C VAL A 215 -2.39 10.30 7.66
N GLN A 216 -1.47 10.90 8.42
CA GLN A 216 -0.76 12.11 8.01
C GLN A 216 0.21 11.84 6.85
N ALA A 217 0.93 10.71 6.88
CA ALA A 217 1.82 10.29 5.80
C ALA A 217 1.03 10.03 4.51
N SER A 218 -0.12 9.36 4.62
CA SER A 218 -1.01 9.11 3.47
C SER A 218 -1.58 10.41 2.90
N HIS A 219 -2.06 11.31 3.76
CA HIS A 219 -2.55 12.63 3.36
C HIS A 219 -1.47 13.42 2.61
N TYR A 220 -0.25 13.49 3.18
CA TYR A 220 0.86 14.20 2.55
C TYR A 220 1.24 13.59 1.19
N LEU A 221 1.34 12.26 1.11
CA LEU A 221 1.67 11.57 -0.15
C LEU A 221 0.60 11.81 -1.22
N MET A 222 -0.69 11.70 -0.87
CA MET A 222 -1.79 11.98 -1.80
C MET A 222 -1.77 13.45 -2.26
N GLN A 223 -1.41 14.39 -1.39
CA GLN A 223 -1.22 15.79 -1.77
C GLN A 223 -0.08 15.96 -2.78
N GLN A 224 1.05 15.25 -2.58
CA GLN A 224 2.16 15.30 -3.54
C GLN A 224 1.76 14.68 -4.88
N LEU A 225 1.01 13.56 -4.89
CA LEU A 225 0.49 12.94 -6.12
C LEU A 225 -0.43 13.89 -6.90
N LEU A 226 -1.31 14.60 -6.20
CA LEU A 226 -2.27 15.53 -6.79
C LEU A 226 -1.61 16.81 -7.31
N SER A 227 -0.47 17.23 -6.76
CA SER A 227 0.16 18.51 -7.11
C SER A 227 0.70 18.52 -8.55
N ASP A 228 0.41 19.58 -9.30
CA ASP A 228 0.82 19.77 -10.72
C ASP A 228 2.30 20.15 -10.91
N LYS A 229 3.09 20.24 -9.85
CA LYS A 229 4.40 20.89 -9.89
C LYS A 229 5.39 20.32 -10.91
N ASN A 230 5.19 19.09 -11.41
CA ASN A 230 6.21 18.43 -12.25
C ASN A 230 5.68 17.60 -13.45
N SER A 231 4.46 17.71 -13.92
CA SER A 231 3.99 17.17 -15.21
C SER A 231 2.67 16.40 -15.25
N ILE A 232 2.24 15.71 -14.18
CA ILE A 232 0.97 14.98 -14.13
C ILE A 232 0.39 15.07 -12.72
N SER A 233 -0.91 15.33 -12.63
CA SER A 233 -1.68 15.22 -11.40
C SER A 233 -2.29 13.82 -11.33
N ILE A 234 -2.17 13.16 -10.19
CA ILE A 234 -2.75 11.84 -9.95
C ILE A 234 -3.68 11.95 -8.76
N SER A 235 -4.99 11.93 -9.00
CA SER A 235 -5.97 11.71 -7.95
C SER A 235 -5.91 10.26 -7.50
N SER A 236 -6.07 10.01 -6.20
CA SER A 236 -5.89 8.67 -5.64
C SER A 236 -6.85 8.39 -4.49
N CYS A 237 -7.05 7.12 -4.18
CA CYS A 237 -7.71 6.67 -2.97
C CYS A 237 -6.74 5.85 -2.12
N ALA A 238 -6.94 5.87 -0.81
CA ALA A 238 -6.10 5.16 0.14
C ALA A 238 -6.93 4.27 1.08
N GLY A 239 -6.37 3.10 1.41
CA GLY A 239 -6.82 2.24 2.49
C GLY A 239 -5.70 2.05 3.51
N ILE A 240 -6.03 2.18 4.80
CA ILE A 240 -5.07 2.10 5.90
C ILE A 240 -5.55 1.06 6.90
N ALA A 241 -4.84 -0.06 7.00
CA ALA A 241 -5.07 -1.08 8.00
C ALA A 241 -4.07 -0.93 9.14
N VAL A 242 -4.55 -0.55 10.32
CA VAL A 242 -3.75 -0.51 11.55
C VAL A 242 -3.83 -1.87 12.22
N ILE A 243 -2.67 -2.49 12.44
CA ILE A 243 -2.55 -3.85 12.96
C ILE A 243 -1.45 -3.95 14.03
N PRO A 244 -1.56 -4.85 14.99
CA PRO A 244 -0.43 -5.21 15.84
C PRO A 244 0.71 -5.83 15.04
N THR A 245 1.97 -5.67 15.47
CA THR A 245 3.15 -6.27 14.78
C THR A 245 3.06 -7.79 14.66
N SER A 246 2.37 -8.47 15.56
CA SER A 246 2.14 -9.92 15.52
C SER A 246 1.05 -10.37 14.53
N TYR A 247 0.29 -9.43 13.96
CA TYR A 247 -0.79 -9.77 13.03
C TYR A 247 -0.22 -10.22 11.67
N PRO A 248 -0.82 -11.23 10.99
CA PRO A 248 -0.32 -11.69 9.70
C PRO A 248 -0.34 -10.58 8.65
N PHE A 249 0.83 -10.21 8.13
CA PHE A 249 0.99 -9.11 7.18
C PHE A 249 0.05 -9.20 5.98
N PHE A 250 -0.07 -10.39 5.37
CA PHE A 250 -0.90 -10.55 4.17
C PHE A 250 -2.38 -10.25 4.42
N ARG A 251 -2.88 -10.52 5.64
CA ARG A 251 -4.26 -10.18 6.04
C ARG A 251 -4.45 -8.69 6.23
N GLY A 252 -3.45 -8.02 6.82
CA GLY A 252 -3.44 -6.57 6.93
C GLY A 252 -3.40 -5.89 5.55
N TYR A 253 -2.62 -6.44 4.62
CA TYR A 253 -2.57 -5.97 3.24
C TYR A 253 -3.92 -6.15 2.51
N GLU A 254 -4.53 -7.34 2.58
CA GLU A 254 -5.87 -7.59 2.03
C GLU A 254 -6.91 -6.61 2.59
N MET A 255 -6.83 -6.27 3.87
CA MET A 255 -7.71 -5.29 4.48
C MET A 255 -7.44 -3.88 3.95
N ALA A 256 -6.17 -3.48 3.80
CA ALA A 256 -5.83 -2.17 3.24
C ALA A 256 -6.32 -2.04 1.79
N GLU A 257 -6.23 -3.09 0.95
CA GLU A 257 -6.82 -3.11 -0.39
C GLU A 257 -8.35 -2.94 -0.34
N GLN A 258 -9.06 -3.69 0.54
CA GLN A 258 -10.51 -3.58 0.67
C GLN A 258 -10.96 -2.20 1.16
N LEU A 259 -10.19 -1.56 2.07
CA LEU A 259 -10.44 -0.18 2.51
C LEU A 259 -10.23 0.82 1.38
N CYS A 260 -9.20 0.65 0.55
CA CYS A 260 -8.98 1.46 -0.64
C CYS A 260 -10.15 1.31 -1.64
N ASP A 261 -10.66 0.10 -1.84
CA ASP A 261 -11.82 -0.15 -2.69
C ASP A 261 -13.11 0.47 -2.11
N SER A 262 -13.28 0.46 -0.78
CA SER A 262 -14.33 1.19 -0.07
C SER A 262 -14.26 2.68 -0.38
N ALA A 263 -13.07 3.28 -0.22
CA ALA A 263 -12.82 4.69 -0.53
C ALA A 263 -13.10 5.01 -2.01
N LYS A 264 -12.69 4.16 -2.94
CA LYS A 264 -13.00 4.30 -4.38
C LYS A 264 -14.50 4.22 -4.68
N SER A 265 -15.20 3.34 -3.99
CA SER A 265 -16.65 3.19 -4.18
C SER A 265 -17.38 4.45 -3.71
N LYS A 266 -17.01 4.97 -2.54
CA LYS A 266 -17.57 6.23 -2.01
C LYS A 266 -17.21 7.43 -2.89
N MET A 267 -15.99 7.51 -3.38
CA MET A 267 -15.55 8.52 -4.33
C MET A 267 -16.43 8.54 -5.58
N ARG A 268 -16.71 7.38 -6.19
CA ARG A 268 -17.54 7.29 -7.40
C ARG A 268 -18.97 7.75 -7.14
N GLU A 269 -19.56 7.30 -6.02
CA GLU A 269 -20.90 7.74 -5.59
C GLU A 269 -20.95 9.26 -5.41
N TYR A 270 -20.01 9.81 -4.65
CA TYR A 270 -19.93 11.24 -4.36
C TYR A 270 -19.74 12.07 -5.64
N ASN A 271 -18.79 11.70 -6.48
CA ASN A 271 -18.50 12.41 -7.73
C ASN A 271 -19.72 12.42 -8.67
N ALA A 272 -20.48 11.32 -8.74
CA ALA A 272 -21.70 11.24 -9.55
C ALA A 272 -22.80 12.20 -9.06
N VAL A 273 -22.99 12.29 -7.73
CA VAL A 273 -24.02 13.15 -7.12
C VAL A 273 -23.64 14.63 -7.23
N HIS A 274 -22.39 14.96 -6.90
CA HIS A 274 -21.93 16.36 -6.80
C HIS A 274 -21.34 16.90 -8.10
N LYS A 275 -21.26 16.08 -9.16
CA LYS A 275 -20.69 16.42 -10.46
C LYS A 275 -19.23 16.91 -10.37
N VAL A 276 -18.47 16.33 -9.45
CA VAL A 276 -17.04 16.56 -9.28
C VAL A 276 -16.29 15.63 -10.23
N ASN A 277 -15.26 16.13 -10.91
CA ASN A 277 -14.49 15.31 -11.85
C ASN A 277 -13.53 14.40 -11.13
N GLU A 278 -12.80 14.94 -10.14
CA GLU A 278 -11.78 14.22 -9.38
C GLU A 278 -11.87 14.55 -7.90
N SER A 279 -11.72 13.53 -7.08
CA SER A 279 -11.63 13.66 -5.63
C SER A 279 -10.76 12.55 -5.06
N CYS A 280 -10.11 12.84 -3.94
CA CYS A 280 -9.25 11.90 -3.23
C CYS A 280 -9.93 11.48 -1.93
N TRP A 281 -9.95 10.19 -1.66
CA TRP A 281 -10.62 9.62 -0.49
C TRP A 281 -9.72 8.63 0.23
N MET A 282 -9.90 8.49 1.53
CA MET A 282 -9.25 7.44 2.31
C MET A 282 -10.23 6.79 3.29
N ASP A 283 -9.97 5.53 3.55
CA ASP A 283 -10.63 4.77 4.58
C ASP A 283 -9.60 4.10 5.48
N PHE A 284 -9.91 3.88 6.75
CA PHE A 284 -9.00 3.24 7.68
C PHE A 284 -9.74 2.41 8.72
N ALA A 285 -9.08 1.35 9.20
CA ALA A 285 -9.60 0.47 10.23
C ALA A 285 -8.49 0.04 11.20
N PHE A 286 -8.89 -0.15 12.46
CA PHE A 286 -8.05 -0.69 13.52
C PHE A 286 -8.43 -2.15 13.75
N LEU A 287 -7.53 -3.07 13.41
CA LEU A 287 -7.76 -4.50 13.52
C LEU A 287 -7.23 -5.01 14.87
N HIS A 288 -8.10 -5.56 15.65
CA HIS A 288 -7.78 -6.14 16.94
C HIS A 288 -8.08 -7.65 16.92
N GLY A 289 -7.18 -8.45 17.46
CA GLY A 289 -7.37 -9.90 17.60
C GLY A 289 -6.82 -10.73 16.43
N GLU A 290 -6.95 -12.06 16.58
CA GLU A 290 -6.33 -13.03 15.65
C GLU A 290 -7.23 -13.40 14.46
N THR A 291 -8.50 -13.03 14.49
CA THR A 291 -9.44 -13.33 13.40
C THR A 291 -9.30 -12.33 12.28
N ALA A 292 -9.26 -12.83 11.05
CA ALA A 292 -9.16 -12.00 9.84
C ALA A 292 -10.52 -12.00 9.11
N PRO A 293 -11.47 -11.15 9.53
CA PRO A 293 -12.76 -11.03 8.88
C PRO A 293 -12.60 -10.34 7.50
N THR A 294 -13.58 -10.52 6.63
CA THR A 294 -13.71 -9.60 5.48
C THR A 294 -14.06 -8.19 5.98
N LEU A 295 -13.82 -7.16 5.17
CA LEU A 295 -14.15 -5.78 5.54
C LEU A 295 -15.64 -5.64 5.94
N GLU A 296 -16.54 -6.30 5.22
CA GLU A 296 -17.97 -6.31 5.51
C GLU A 296 -18.28 -6.92 6.88
N GLN A 297 -17.68 -8.08 7.19
CA GLN A 297 -17.81 -8.74 8.49
C GLN A 297 -17.20 -7.89 9.60
N PHE A 298 -16.06 -7.27 9.34
CA PHE A 298 -15.40 -6.38 10.29
C PHE A 298 -16.30 -5.18 10.64
N PHE A 299 -16.84 -4.49 9.64
CA PHE A 299 -17.74 -3.37 9.89
C PHE A 299 -19.05 -3.80 10.56
N ALA A 300 -19.58 -4.96 10.21
CA ALA A 300 -20.76 -5.50 10.87
C ALA A 300 -20.54 -5.81 12.35
N ASN A 301 -19.35 -6.29 12.70
CA ASN A 301 -19.03 -6.69 14.08
C ASN A 301 -18.60 -5.51 14.96
N GLU A 302 -17.75 -4.62 14.42
CA GLU A 302 -17.08 -3.58 15.21
C GLU A 302 -17.83 -2.24 15.19
N TYR A 303 -18.48 -1.92 14.07
CA TYR A 303 -19.09 -0.60 13.85
C TYR A 303 -20.60 -0.60 13.73
N SER A 304 -21.27 -1.77 13.82
CA SER A 304 -22.72 -1.83 13.80
C SER A 304 -23.30 -1.88 15.21
N SER A 305 -24.33 -1.09 15.45
CA SER A 305 -25.12 -1.11 16.68
C SER A 305 -26.61 -1.19 16.37
N LEU A 306 -27.43 -1.41 17.41
CA LEU A 306 -28.91 -1.40 17.27
C LEU A 306 -29.45 -0.05 16.77
N THR A 307 -28.68 1.02 16.89
CA THR A 307 -29.09 2.39 16.56
C THR A 307 -28.49 2.90 15.25
N GLY A 308 -27.54 2.18 14.64
CA GLY A 308 -26.94 2.58 13.36
C GLY A 308 -25.52 2.10 13.17
N ASN A 309 -24.91 2.57 12.07
CA ASN A 309 -23.51 2.33 11.74
C ASN A 309 -22.62 3.43 12.34
N MET A 310 -21.59 3.05 13.06
CA MET A 310 -20.63 3.94 13.71
C MET A 310 -19.34 4.16 12.89
N HIS A 311 -19.24 3.56 11.72
CA HIS A 311 -18.16 3.85 10.78
C HIS A 311 -18.51 5.09 9.95
N PHE A 312 -17.80 6.18 10.20
CA PHE A 312 -18.05 7.47 9.53
C PHE A 312 -17.23 7.64 8.23
N GLY A 313 -16.26 6.76 7.99
CA GLY A 313 -15.51 6.70 6.73
C GLY A 313 -16.36 6.16 5.57
N PRO A 314 -15.81 6.13 4.36
CA PRO A 314 -14.56 6.77 3.92
C PRO A 314 -14.58 8.30 3.99
N TYR A 315 -13.40 8.89 4.19
CA TYR A 315 -13.22 10.33 4.34
C TYR A 315 -12.69 10.97 3.06
N GLN A 316 -13.25 12.13 2.70
CA GLN A 316 -12.76 12.95 1.61
C GLN A 316 -11.50 13.70 2.03
N VAL A 317 -10.42 13.55 1.26
CA VAL A 317 -9.12 14.17 1.52
C VAL A 317 -8.98 15.47 0.73
N PHE A 318 -9.23 15.41 -0.59
CA PHE A 318 -9.17 16.54 -1.51
C PHE A 318 -10.26 16.44 -2.56
N ASN A 319 -10.76 17.58 -3.03
CA ASN A 319 -11.62 17.67 -4.22
C ASN A 319 -11.45 19.02 -4.93
N ASP A 320 -12.02 19.14 -6.13
CA ASP A 320 -12.00 20.37 -6.95
C ASP A 320 -12.92 21.46 -6.42
N ASN A 321 -13.78 21.16 -5.45
CA ASN A 321 -14.80 22.08 -4.94
C ASN A 321 -14.53 22.43 -3.47
N ILE A 322 -14.10 23.66 -3.23
CA ILE A 322 -13.78 24.19 -1.88
C ILE A 322 -14.99 24.12 -0.92
N GLU A 323 -16.24 24.14 -1.44
CA GLU A 323 -17.43 24.01 -0.59
C GLU A 323 -17.60 22.60 0.01
N ALA A 324 -17.01 21.57 -0.62
CA ALA A 324 -17.07 20.21 -0.11
C ALA A 324 -16.20 19.98 1.14
N GLU A 325 -15.25 20.86 1.45
CA GLU A 325 -14.53 20.83 2.74
C GLU A 325 -15.44 21.04 3.95
N LYS A 326 -16.68 21.50 3.72
CA LYS A 326 -17.71 21.64 4.77
C LYS A 326 -18.51 20.37 4.99
N ASP A 327 -18.31 19.34 4.15
CA ASP A 327 -19.00 18.06 4.29
C ASP A 327 -18.51 17.32 5.55
N ILE A 328 -19.43 16.60 6.18
CA ILE A 328 -19.13 15.75 7.36
C ILE A 328 -18.10 14.65 7.05
N PHE A 329 -17.98 14.25 5.77
CA PHE A 329 -16.99 13.27 5.33
C PHE A 329 -15.60 13.87 5.10
N ALA A 330 -15.40 15.19 5.24
CA ALA A 330 -14.07 15.78 5.09
C ALA A 330 -13.13 15.31 6.21
N LEU A 331 -11.96 14.81 5.83
CA LEU A 331 -10.93 14.37 6.77
C LEU A 331 -10.55 15.50 7.75
N SER A 332 -10.55 16.75 7.29
CA SER A 332 -10.30 17.93 8.14
C SER A 332 -11.26 18.02 9.32
N LYS A 333 -12.53 17.63 9.13
CA LYS A 333 -13.53 17.62 10.21
C LYS A 333 -13.24 16.56 11.26
N LEU A 334 -12.80 15.38 10.84
CA LEU A 334 -12.36 14.34 11.77
C LEU A 334 -11.18 14.84 12.62
N LEU A 335 -10.19 15.48 11.98
CA LEU A 335 -9.01 16.00 12.68
C LEU A 335 -9.36 17.16 13.63
N GLU A 336 -10.31 18.02 13.27
CA GLU A 336 -10.83 19.06 14.16
C GLU A 336 -11.53 18.45 15.40
N CYS A 337 -12.34 17.41 15.22
CA CYS A 337 -13.03 16.73 16.32
C CYS A 337 -12.04 16.07 17.31
N THR A 338 -10.97 15.48 16.82
CA THR A 338 -9.94 14.87 17.69
C THR A 338 -9.22 15.92 18.51
N CYS A 339 -8.93 17.10 17.99
CA CYS A 339 -8.37 18.21 18.74
C CYS A 339 -9.30 18.72 19.84
N LEU A 340 -10.60 18.77 19.61
CA LEU A 340 -11.60 19.23 20.59
C LEU A 340 -11.75 18.23 21.76
N LEU A 341 -11.65 16.94 21.52
CA LEU A 341 -11.68 15.91 22.58
C LEU A 341 -10.48 16.00 23.51
N TYR A 342 -9.30 16.30 22.97
CA TYR A 342 -8.07 16.49 23.77
C TYR A 342 -8.10 17.76 24.62
N THR A 343 -8.83 18.79 24.22
CA THR A 343 -8.92 20.06 24.97
C THR A 343 -10.03 20.07 26.02
N SER A 344 -11.04 19.21 25.90
CA SER A 344 -12.10 19.09 26.91
C SER A 344 -11.68 18.31 28.16
N ASP A 345 -10.83 17.28 28.01
CA ASP A 345 -10.30 16.53 29.16
C ASP A 345 -9.28 17.31 30.00
N ALA A 346 -8.68 18.37 29.42
CA ALA A 346 -7.76 19.26 30.15
C ALA A 346 -8.46 20.37 30.96
N ALA A 347 -9.78 20.45 30.89
CA ALA A 347 -10.57 21.48 31.59
C ALA A 347 -11.30 20.98 32.85
N ASP A 348 -11.26 19.66 33.12
CA ASP A 348 -11.94 19.02 34.26
C ASP A 348 -10.98 18.53 35.38
N ASP A 349 -9.70 18.96 35.39
CA ASP A 349 -8.77 18.78 36.52
C ASP A 349 -8.54 20.10 37.30
#